data_511be364976c41b7292d7311a34b8f80
#
_entry.id   511be364976c41b7292d7311a34b8f80
#
_cell.length_a   1.000
_cell.length_b   1.000
_cell.length_c   1.000
_cell.angle_alpha   90.00
_cell.angle_beta   90.00
_cell.angle_gamma   90.00
#
_symmetry.space_group_name_H-M   'P 1'
#
loop_
_entity.id
_entity.type
_entity.pdbx_description
1 polymer ?
#
loop_
_entity_poly.entity_id
_entity_poly.type
_entity_poly.pdbx_seq_one_letter_code
_entity_poly.pdbx_strand_id
1 'polypeptide(L)'
;MDLDFRSLQDGLADVGYVADDALAMALCLAAGLKRPLLLEGEAGVGKTEVARALSTVLGARLIRLQCYEGLDANTAIYEWNYQRQLIAIRAHEAEGMSADNVERHVFSDDYLLRRPLLEAISQDAPPVLLIDEIDRADEEFEAFLLEVLSDFQITVPELGTIEARSIPSVILTSNGTRALSDALRRRCLYSYVDFPDEAKEVAILRKRLPEVDANLLQQVVRFVQALRREDLEKKPGIAETLDWARALAGLGMRGLEQDPAAVHASLICLLKTESDLKSVTPEVTARLAGRVA
;
A
#
# COMPACT_ATOMS: atom_id res chain seq x y z
N MET A 1 20.89 7.16 -8.88
CA MET A 1 20.35 8.50 -8.50
C MET A 1 20.63 8.62 -7.01
N ASP A 2 21.57 9.49 -6.62
CA ASP A 2 21.79 9.78 -5.20
C ASP A 2 20.59 10.60 -4.72
N LEU A 3 19.59 9.90 -4.17
CA LEU A 3 18.44 10.54 -3.56
C LEU A 3 18.88 11.11 -2.21
N ASP A 4 19.05 12.44 -2.15
CA ASP A 4 19.17 13.13 -0.87
C ASP A 4 17.84 13.00 -0.11
N PHE A 5 17.90 12.62 1.17
CA PHE A 5 16.69 12.33 1.93
C PHE A 5 15.78 13.56 2.12
N ARG A 6 16.36 14.77 2.17
CA ARG A 6 15.60 16.02 2.27
C ARG A 6 14.85 16.32 0.98
N SER A 7 15.53 16.18 -0.15
CA SER A 7 14.89 16.32 -1.46
C SER A 7 13.76 15.31 -1.66
N LEU A 8 13.91 14.07 -1.16
CA LEU A 8 12.85 13.07 -1.19
C LEU A 8 11.70 13.48 -0.27
N GLN A 9 11.98 13.95 0.94
CA GLN A 9 10.96 14.39 1.89
C GLN A 9 10.14 15.57 1.35
N ASP A 10 10.81 16.57 0.76
CA ASP A 10 10.15 17.69 0.11
C ASP A 10 9.28 17.23 -1.08
N GLY A 11 9.81 16.35 -1.94
CA GLY A 11 9.06 15.79 -3.05
C GLY A 11 7.82 15.00 -2.60
N LEU A 12 7.93 14.20 -1.52
CA LEU A 12 6.79 13.51 -0.92
C LEU A 12 5.76 14.53 -0.38
N ALA A 13 6.24 15.58 0.26
CA ALA A 13 5.37 16.65 0.73
C ALA A 13 4.65 17.35 -0.44
N ASP A 14 5.30 17.60 -1.57
CA ASP A 14 4.70 18.24 -2.75
C ASP A 14 3.56 17.40 -3.36
N VAL A 15 3.71 16.08 -3.35
CA VAL A 15 2.64 15.15 -3.81
C VAL A 15 1.59 14.85 -2.74
N GLY A 16 1.63 15.54 -1.58
CA GLY A 16 0.61 15.47 -0.53
C GLY A 16 0.84 14.36 0.50
N TYR A 17 2.03 13.75 0.52
CA TYR A 17 2.42 12.78 1.55
C TYR A 17 3.37 13.43 2.57
N VAL A 18 2.97 13.44 3.85
CA VAL A 18 3.79 14.01 4.93
C VAL A 18 4.64 12.90 5.56
N ALA A 19 5.90 12.77 5.09
CA ALA A 19 6.86 11.84 5.66
C ALA A 19 7.62 12.50 6.83
N ASP A 20 7.86 11.74 7.92
CA ASP A 20 8.83 12.12 8.92
C ASP A 20 10.26 11.77 8.46
N ASP A 21 11.25 12.28 9.19
CA ASP A 21 12.66 12.10 8.87
C ASP A 21 13.06 10.61 8.84
N ALA A 22 12.50 9.81 9.74
CA ALA A 22 12.80 8.38 9.82
C ALA A 22 12.32 7.62 8.58
N LEU A 23 11.08 7.88 8.12
CA LEU A 23 10.53 7.26 6.93
C LEU A 23 11.25 7.74 5.66
N ALA A 24 11.53 9.05 5.54
CA ALA A 24 12.27 9.60 4.40
C ALA A 24 13.67 8.98 4.31
N MET A 25 14.38 8.85 5.45
CA MET A 25 15.67 8.18 5.53
C MET A 25 15.57 6.69 5.16
N ALA A 26 14.56 5.98 5.66
CA ALA A 26 14.36 4.57 5.34
C ALA A 26 14.15 4.36 3.82
N LEU A 27 13.37 5.21 3.18
CA LEU A 27 13.16 5.19 1.72
C LEU A 27 14.44 5.46 0.94
N CYS A 28 15.24 6.46 1.34
CA CYS A 28 16.54 6.75 0.74
C CYS A 28 17.51 5.57 0.87
N LEU A 29 17.60 4.98 2.07
CA LEU A 29 18.47 3.82 2.30
C LEU A 29 18.01 2.60 1.50
N ALA A 30 16.71 2.36 1.43
CA ALA A 30 16.15 1.26 0.64
C ALA A 30 16.52 1.39 -0.85
N ALA A 31 16.35 2.59 -1.41
CA ALA A 31 16.72 2.88 -2.79
C ALA A 31 18.24 2.77 -3.03
N GLY A 32 19.05 3.36 -2.15
CA GLY A 32 20.51 3.36 -2.27
C GLY A 32 21.14 1.96 -2.14
N LEU A 33 20.63 1.15 -1.21
CA LEU A 33 21.09 -0.22 -0.97
C LEU A 33 20.41 -1.24 -1.90
N LYS A 34 19.42 -0.83 -2.70
CA LYS A 34 18.61 -1.71 -3.56
C LYS A 34 17.98 -2.85 -2.73
N ARG A 35 17.50 -2.52 -1.54
CA ARG A 35 16.85 -3.47 -0.63
C ARG A 35 15.38 -3.15 -0.47
N PRO A 36 14.52 -4.18 -0.34
CA PRO A 36 13.12 -3.97 -0.03
C PRO A 36 12.93 -3.23 1.30
N LEU A 37 11.90 -2.38 1.39
CA LEU A 37 11.48 -1.73 2.63
C LEU A 37 10.18 -2.35 3.12
N LEU A 38 10.21 -2.93 4.31
CA LEU A 38 9.02 -3.42 5.01
C LEU A 38 8.45 -2.30 5.89
N LEU A 39 7.24 -1.88 5.59
CA LEU A 39 6.44 -0.96 6.39
C LEU A 39 5.43 -1.74 7.21
N GLU A 40 5.60 -1.77 8.52
CA GLU A 40 4.67 -2.42 9.46
C GLU A 40 3.94 -1.35 10.28
N GLY A 41 2.69 -1.59 10.65
CA GLY A 41 1.90 -0.67 11.45
C GLY A 41 0.42 -1.00 11.38
N GLU A 42 -0.41 -0.32 12.16
CA GLU A 42 -1.86 -0.56 12.16
C GLU A 42 -2.52 -0.26 10.81
N ALA A 43 -3.71 -0.81 10.58
CA ALA A 43 -4.48 -0.50 9.38
C ALA A 43 -4.87 1.00 9.37
N GLY A 44 -4.87 1.60 8.18
CA GLY A 44 -5.30 2.99 8.01
C GLY A 44 -4.26 4.08 8.33
N VAL A 45 -3.01 3.72 8.71
CA VAL A 45 -1.93 4.69 8.98
C VAL A 45 -1.28 5.27 7.71
N GLY A 46 -1.62 4.76 6.52
CA GLY A 46 -1.14 5.30 5.24
C GLY A 46 0.06 4.59 4.64
N LYS A 47 0.37 3.33 5.01
CA LYS A 47 1.49 2.54 4.46
C LYS A 47 1.46 2.38 2.95
N THR A 48 0.31 2.01 2.39
CA THR A 48 0.11 1.84 0.93
C THR A 48 0.32 3.15 0.16
N GLU A 49 -0.03 4.29 0.78
CA GLU A 49 0.12 5.60 0.16
C GLU A 49 1.58 6.03 0.00
N VAL A 50 2.51 5.50 0.83
CA VAL A 50 3.96 5.71 0.67
C VAL A 50 4.42 5.30 -0.71
N ALA A 51 4.02 4.12 -1.18
CA ALA A 51 4.44 3.60 -2.50
C ALA A 51 3.88 4.45 -3.65
N ARG A 52 2.64 4.94 -3.54
CA ARG A 52 2.04 5.85 -4.51
C ARG A 52 2.78 7.19 -4.57
N ALA A 53 3.02 7.79 -3.40
CA ALA A 53 3.75 9.03 -3.31
C ALA A 53 5.17 8.89 -3.88
N LEU A 54 5.89 7.82 -3.51
CA LEU A 54 7.22 7.53 -4.02
C LEU A 54 7.22 7.36 -5.54
N SER A 55 6.26 6.62 -6.11
CA SER A 55 6.18 6.44 -7.57
C SER A 55 5.96 7.78 -8.30
N THR A 56 5.15 8.66 -7.72
CA THR A 56 4.91 9.99 -8.28
C THR A 56 6.16 10.87 -8.22
N VAL A 57 6.87 10.88 -7.07
CA VAL A 57 8.12 11.66 -6.89
C VAL A 57 9.21 11.18 -7.85
N LEU A 58 9.33 9.87 -8.04
CA LEU A 58 10.33 9.27 -8.94
C LEU A 58 9.93 9.35 -10.42
N GLY A 59 8.68 9.73 -10.74
CA GLY A 59 8.13 9.60 -12.10
C GLY A 59 8.12 8.14 -12.59
N ALA A 60 8.06 7.18 -11.66
CA ALA A 60 8.16 5.75 -11.92
C ALA A 60 6.80 5.09 -11.97
N ARG A 61 6.68 4.02 -12.76
CA ARG A 61 5.45 3.22 -12.79
C ARG A 61 5.23 2.51 -11.46
N LEU A 62 4.03 2.59 -10.90
CA LEU A 62 3.61 1.79 -9.74
C LEU A 62 3.04 0.46 -10.21
N ILE A 63 3.63 -0.63 -9.73
CA ILE A 63 3.12 -2.00 -9.91
C ILE A 63 2.72 -2.51 -8.54
N ARG A 64 1.46 -2.97 -8.39
CA ARG A 64 0.92 -3.42 -7.11
C ARG A 64 0.56 -4.89 -7.15
N LEU A 65 1.04 -5.63 -6.15
CA LEU A 65 0.60 -6.96 -5.79
C LEU A 65 -0.14 -6.90 -4.46
N GLN A 66 -1.45 -7.15 -4.47
CA GLN A 66 -2.25 -7.28 -3.25
C GLN A 66 -2.17 -8.72 -2.77
N CYS A 67 -1.67 -8.93 -1.55
CA CYS A 67 -1.65 -10.25 -0.94
C CYS A 67 -2.99 -10.59 -0.31
N TYR A 68 -3.34 -11.88 -0.39
CA TYR A 68 -4.54 -12.46 0.22
C TYR A 68 -4.27 -13.95 0.53
N GLU A 69 -5.08 -14.53 1.37
CA GLU A 69 -4.97 -15.94 1.76
C GLU A 69 -5.15 -16.87 0.54
N GLY A 70 -4.18 -17.76 0.33
CA GLY A 70 -4.15 -18.64 -0.84
C GLY A 70 -3.64 -18.01 -2.13
N LEU A 71 -2.91 -16.87 -2.04
CA LEU A 71 -2.20 -16.29 -3.18
C LEU A 71 -1.13 -17.26 -3.67
N ASP A 72 -1.25 -17.70 -4.93
CA ASP A 72 -0.30 -18.61 -5.57
C ASP A 72 0.71 -17.89 -6.48
N ALA A 73 1.76 -18.64 -6.88
CA ALA A 73 2.80 -18.15 -7.76
C ALA A 73 2.25 -17.74 -9.15
N ASN A 74 1.25 -18.46 -9.68
CA ASN A 74 0.69 -18.17 -11.00
C ASN A 74 -0.01 -16.81 -11.03
N THR A 75 -0.68 -16.45 -9.93
CA THR A 75 -1.34 -15.14 -9.82
C THR A 75 -0.36 -14.00 -9.60
N ALA A 76 0.77 -14.26 -8.93
CA ALA A 76 1.73 -13.22 -8.54
C ALA A 76 2.88 -13.06 -9.51
N ILE A 77 3.36 -14.15 -10.14
CA ILE A 77 4.59 -14.18 -10.91
C ILE A 77 4.31 -14.17 -12.41
N TYR A 78 3.70 -15.25 -12.92
CA TYR A 78 3.32 -15.38 -14.32
C TYR A 78 2.22 -16.42 -14.51
N GLU A 79 1.58 -16.36 -15.66
CA GLU A 79 0.60 -17.36 -16.10
C GLU A 79 0.75 -17.57 -17.60
N TRP A 80 0.59 -18.81 -18.06
CA TRP A 80 0.53 -19.09 -19.48
C TRP A 80 -0.86 -18.76 -20.06
N ASN A 81 -0.89 -18.10 -21.20
CA ASN A 81 -2.14 -17.85 -21.94
C ASN A 81 -2.60 -19.12 -22.67
N TYR A 82 -3.10 -20.10 -21.89
CA TYR A 82 -3.51 -21.40 -22.41
C TYR A 82 -4.51 -21.32 -23.56
N GLN A 83 -5.42 -20.37 -23.55
CA GLN A 83 -6.39 -20.22 -24.63
C GLN A 83 -5.70 -19.84 -25.94
N ARG A 84 -4.76 -18.90 -25.89
CA ARG A 84 -3.99 -18.49 -27.05
C ARG A 84 -3.03 -19.57 -27.52
N GLN A 85 -2.43 -20.33 -26.61
CA GLN A 85 -1.60 -21.51 -26.92
C GLN A 85 -2.40 -22.56 -27.66
N LEU A 86 -3.61 -22.92 -27.21
CA LEU A 86 -4.48 -23.90 -27.87
C LEU A 86 -4.88 -23.50 -29.29
N ILE A 87 -5.16 -22.22 -29.51
CA ILE A 87 -5.45 -21.69 -30.85
C ILE A 87 -4.24 -21.82 -31.76
N ALA A 88 -3.02 -21.46 -31.25
CA ALA A 88 -1.78 -21.56 -31.99
C ALA A 88 -1.41 -23.01 -32.35
N ILE A 89 -1.56 -23.93 -31.40
CA ILE A 89 -1.32 -25.36 -31.65
C ILE A 89 -2.17 -25.85 -32.81
N ARG A 90 -3.48 -25.58 -32.81
CA ARG A 90 -4.38 -25.98 -33.91
C ARG A 90 -4.01 -25.36 -35.26
N ALA A 91 -3.60 -24.10 -35.25
CA ALA A 91 -3.19 -23.41 -36.48
C ALA A 91 -1.89 -24.04 -37.05
N HIS A 92 -0.90 -24.31 -36.22
CA HIS A 92 0.37 -24.89 -36.64
C HIS A 92 0.26 -26.37 -37.04
N GLU A 93 -0.63 -27.15 -36.41
CA GLU A 93 -0.96 -28.49 -36.88
C GLU A 93 -1.49 -28.48 -38.31
N ALA A 94 -2.37 -27.51 -38.64
CA ALA A 94 -2.90 -27.34 -40.00
C ALA A 94 -1.81 -26.92 -41.00
N GLU A 95 -0.75 -26.24 -40.59
CA GLU A 95 0.39 -25.82 -41.41
C GLU A 95 1.48 -26.92 -41.50
N GLY A 96 1.33 -28.06 -40.81
CA GLY A 96 2.28 -29.18 -40.83
C GLY A 96 3.58 -28.92 -40.07
N MET A 97 3.61 -28.04 -39.07
CA MET A 97 4.75 -27.82 -38.20
C MET A 97 5.07 -29.08 -37.38
N SER A 98 6.38 -29.30 -37.12
CA SER A 98 6.79 -30.39 -36.23
C SER A 98 6.41 -30.09 -34.77
N ALA A 99 6.10 -31.12 -33.99
CA ALA A 99 5.72 -31.01 -32.60
C ALA A 99 6.71 -30.17 -31.75
N ASP A 100 8.03 -30.40 -31.92
CA ASP A 100 9.09 -29.66 -31.21
C ASP A 100 9.10 -28.16 -31.54
N ASN A 101 8.73 -27.79 -32.76
CA ASN A 101 8.65 -26.38 -33.14
C ASN A 101 7.39 -25.71 -32.58
N VAL A 102 6.27 -26.43 -32.57
CA VAL A 102 5.03 -25.97 -31.94
C VAL A 102 5.22 -25.75 -30.45
N GLU A 103 5.84 -26.71 -29.76
CA GLU A 103 6.14 -26.62 -28.32
C GLU A 103 7.01 -25.40 -28.01
N ARG A 104 8.12 -25.21 -28.71
CA ARG A 104 8.99 -24.03 -28.54
C ARG A 104 8.28 -22.71 -28.82
N HIS A 105 7.34 -22.71 -29.77
CA HIS A 105 6.58 -21.53 -30.11
C HIS A 105 5.55 -21.18 -29.03
N VAL A 106 4.78 -22.14 -28.54
CA VAL A 106 3.72 -21.88 -27.57
C VAL A 106 4.24 -21.60 -26.15
N PHE A 107 5.45 -22.04 -25.81
CA PHE A 107 6.16 -21.68 -24.59
C PHE A 107 7.19 -20.57 -24.80
N SER A 108 6.83 -19.58 -25.63
CA SER A 108 7.62 -18.36 -25.81
C SER A 108 7.05 -17.19 -25.00
N ASP A 109 7.82 -16.11 -24.90
CA ASP A 109 7.42 -14.86 -24.20
C ASP A 109 6.10 -14.26 -24.73
N ASP A 110 5.73 -14.56 -25.97
CA ASP A 110 4.47 -14.08 -26.58
C ASP A 110 3.21 -14.66 -25.92
N TYR A 111 3.32 -15.79 -25.26
CA TYR A 111 2.23 -16.47 -24.56
C TYR A 111 2.32 -16.33 -23.03
N LEU A 112 3.36 -15.67 -22.54
CA LEU A 112 3.57 -15.45 -21.12
C LEU A 112 2.80 -14.22 -20.64
N LEU A 113 1.84 -14.42 -19.75
CA LEU A 113 1.14 -13.34 -19.06
C LEU A 113 1.97 -12.92 -17.85
N ARG A 114 2.62 -11.78 -17.95
CA ARG A 114 3.43 -11.23 -16.85
C ARG A 114 2.51 -10.73 -15.75
N ARG A 115 2.58 -11.36 -14.59
CA ARG A 115 1.93 -10.93 -13.37
C ARG A 115 2.81 -9.92 -12.61
N PRO A 116 2.34 -9.26 -11.53
CA PRO A 116 3.02 -8.11 -10.96
C PRO A 116 4.51 -8.30 -10.65
N LEU A 117 4.95 -9.47 -10.18
CA LEU A 117 6.37 -9.70 -9.86
C LEU A 117 7.23 -9.75 -11.12
N LEU A 118 6.84 -10.58 -12.11
CA LEU A 118 7.56 -10.66 -13.39
C LEU A 118 7.45 -9.34 -14.16
N GLU A 119 6.28 -8.67 -14.11
CA GLU A 119 6.11 -7.37 -14.72
C GLU A 119 7.09 -6.34 -14.16
N ALA A 120 7.30 -6.34 -12.81
CA ALA A 120 8.18 -5.37 -12.17
C ALA A 120 9.64 -5.52 -12.59
N ILE A 121 10.17 -6.75 -12.67
CA ILE A 121 11.55 -6.97 -13.10
C ILE A 121 11.77 -6.86 -14.62
N SER A 122 10.68 -6.88 -15.40
CA SER A 122 10.74 -6.77 -16.87
C SER A 122 10.73 -5.34 -17.39
N GLN A 123 10.61 -4.32 -16.53
CA GLN A 123 10.60 -2.92 -16.95
C GLN A 123 12.00 -2.43 -17.33
N ASP A 124 12.09 -1.61 -18.37
CA ASP A 124 13.38 -1.00 -18.78
C ASP A 124 13.82 0.12 -17.82
N ALA A 125 12.85 0.83 -17.21
CA ALA A 125 13.09 1.82 -16.17
C ALA A 125 12.61 1.28 -14.80
N PRO A 126 13.35 1.55 -13.70
CA PRO A 126 13.01 1.04 -12.38
C PRO A 126 11.61 1.44 -11.93
N PRO A 127 10.67 0.50 -11.76
CA PRO A 127 9.34 0.78 -11.22
C PRO A 127 9.37 0.83 -9.69
N VAL A 128 8.27 1.28 -9.08
CA VAL A 128 7.97 1.03 -7.68
C VAL A 128 7.07 -0.22 -7.61
N LEU A 129 7.56 -1.27 -6.95
CA LEU A 129 6.80 -2.49 -6.68
C LEU A 129 6.24 -2.42 -5.26
N LEU A 130 4.92 -2.39 -5.14
CA LEU A 130 4.21 -2.48 -3.87
C LEU A 130 3.67 -3.89 -3.67
N ILE A 131 4.15 -4.57 -2.64
CA ILE A 131 3.61 -5.85 -2.15
C ILE A 131 2.77 -5.53 -0.90
N ASP A 132 1.46 -5.46 -1.09
CA ASP A 132 0.54 -4.91 -0.09
C ASP A 132 -0.07 -6.03 0.77
N GLU A 133 -0.11 -5.83 2.10
CA GLU A 133 -0.62 -6.77 3.10
C GLU A 133 0.04 -8.16 3.04
N ILE A 134 1.39 -8.19 3.03
CA ILE A 134 2.17 -9.45 2.93
C ILE A 134 1.86 -10.43 4.07
N ASP A 135 1.45 -9.96 5.22
CA ASP A 135 1.03 -10.75 6.37
C ASP A 135 -0.27 -11.57 6.13
N ARG A 136 -0.95 -11.38 4.99
CA ARG A 136 -2.10 -12.18 4.54
C ARG A 136 -1.71 -13.35 3.64
N ALA A 137 -0.50 -13.35 3.09
CA ALA A 137 0.04 -14.46 2.33
C ALA A 137 0.55 -15.56 3.28
N ASP A 138 0.70 -16.78 2.79
CA ASP A 138 1.28 -17.89 3.53
C ASP A 138 2.82 -17.92 3.46
N GLU A 139 3.44 -18.82 4.22
CA GLU A 139 4.91 -18.98 4.24
C GLU A 139 5.45 -19.53 2.91
N GLU A 140 4.66 -20.31 2.19
CA GLU A 140 5.05 -20.87 0.89
C GLU A 140 5.23 -19.74 -0.13
N PHE A 141 4.31 -18.78 -0.15
CA PHE A 141 4.42 -17.60 -0.97
C PHE A 141 5.61 -16.70 -0.57
N GLU A 142 5.90 -16.56 0.73
CA GLU A 142 7.09 -15.84 1.18
C GLU A 142 8.39 -16.47 0.61
N ALA A 143 8.45 -17.80 0.50
CA ALA A 143 9.61 -18.48 -0.07
C ALA A 143 9.84 -18.11 -1.54
N PHE A 144 8.78 -17.96 -2.35
CA PHE A 144 8.89 -17.47 -3.73
C PHE A 144 9.39 -16.02 -3.78
N LEU A 145 8.93 -15.18 -2.86
CA LEU A 145 9.39 -13.80 -2.79
C LEU A 145 10.89 -13.69 -2.49
N LEU A 146 11.47 -14.64 -1.78
CA LEU A 146 12.90 -14.60 -1.43
C LEU A 146 13.81 -14.59 -2.66
N GLU A 147 13.48 -15.35 -3.72
CA GLU A 147 14.23 -15.33 -4.98
C GLU A 147 14.14 -13.94 -5.64
N VAL A 148 12.93 -13.43 -5.79
CA VAL A 148 12.67 -12.14 -6.43
C VAL A 148 13.33 -10.97 -5.69
N LEU A 149 13.26 -10.98 -4.35
CA LEU A 149 13.74 -9.88 -3.50
C LEU A 149 15.25 -9.95 -3.20
N SER A 150 15.91 -11.11 -3.43
CA SER A 150 17.35 -11.26 -3.22
C SER A 150 18.14 -10.96 -4.48
N ASP A 151 17.76 -11.61 -5.56
CA ASP A 151 18.55 -11.65 -6.79
C ASP A 151 17.87 -10.91 -7.95
N PHE A 152 16.65 -10.40 -7.72
CA PHE A 152 15.81 -9.74 -8.73
C PHE A 152 15.69 -10.57 -10.01
N GLN A 153 15.43 -11.87 -9.83
CA GLN A 153 15.23 -12.82 -10.90
C GLN A 153 14.03 -13.71 -10.63
N ILE A 154 13.51 -14.36 -11.67
CA ILE A 154 12.41 -15.32 -11.61
C ILE A 154 12.72 -16.48 -12.52
N THR A 155 12.63 -17.70 -12.01
CA THR A 155 12.80 -18.92 -12.78
C THR A 155 11.46 -19.40 -13.33
N VAL A 156 11.34 -19.42 -14.66
CA VAL A 156 10.20 -19.99 -15.39
C VAL A 156 10.66 -21.32 -16.00
N PRO A 157 10.08 -22.47 -15.64
CA PRO A 157 10.60 -23.78 -16.03
C PRO A 157 10.87 -23.95 -17.53
N GLU A 158 9.99 -23.42 -18.39
CA GLU A 158 10.07 -23.56 -19.83
C GLU A 158 10.97 -22.50 -20.51
N LEU A 159 11.25 -21.38 -19.83
CA LEU A 159 12.04 -20.26 -20.37
C LEU A 159 13.39 -20.07 -19.69
N GLY A 160 13.60 -20.73 -18.54
CA GLY A 160 14.79 -20.52 -17.71
C GLY A 160 14.65 -19.31 -16.79
N THR A 161 15.79 -18.82 -16.30
CA THR A 161 15.85 -17.70 -15.38
C THR A 161 15.76 -16.36 -16.13
N ILE A 162 14.81 -15.54 -15.74
CA ILE A 162 14.60 -14.18 -16.24
C ILE A 162 15.17 -13.22 -15.20
N GLU A 163 16.24 -12.53 -15.56
CA GLU A 163 16.88 -11.50 -14.72
C GLU A 163 16.20 -10.14 -14.90
N ALA A 164 16.26 -9.30 -13.86
CA ALA A 164 15.70 -7.97 -13.92
C ALA A 164 16.41 -7.07 -14.93
N ARG A 165 15.65 -6.45 -15.82
CA ARG A 165 16.17 -5.41 -16.73
C ARG A 165 16.51 -4.12 -15.97
N SER A 166 15.73 -3.82 -14.95
CA SER A 166 16.00 -2.74 -14.00
C SER A 166 15.56 -3.17 -12.59
N ILE A 167 16.26 -2.70 -11.56
CA ILE A 167 15.97 -3.10 -10.19
C ILE A 167 14.83 -2.22 -9.65
N PRO A 168 13.65 -2.80 -9.30
CA PRO A 168 12.53 -2.06 -8.76
C PRO A 168 12.82 -1.51 -7.35
N SER A 169 12.23 -0.37 -7.01
CA SER A 169 12.11 0.07 -5.62
C SER A 169 10.96 -0.70 -4.96
N VAL A 170 11.29 -1.63 -4.06
CA VAL A 170 10.29 -2.54 -3.47
C VAL A 170 9.85 -2.06 -2.10
N ILE A 171 8.53 -1.93 -1.92
CA ILE A 171 7.88 -1.63 -0.65
C ILE A 171 6.93 -2.78 -0.32
N LEU A 172 7.09 -3.36 0.88
CA LEU A 172 6.16 -4.31 1.45
C LEU A 172 5.37 -3.63 2.55
N THR A 173 4.07 -3.93 2.67
CA THR A 173 3.27 -3.47 3.80
C THR A 173 2.77 -4.66 4.61
N SER A 174 2.67 -4.47 5.94
CA SER A 174 2.12 -5.45 6.87
C SER A 174 1.28 -4.75 7.93
N ASN A 175 0.16 -5.36 8.31
CA ASN A 175 -0.65 -4.93 9.45
C ASN A 175 -0.28 -5.68 10.74
N GLY A 176 0.70 -6.59 10.68
CA GLY A 176 1.16 -7.38 11.81
C GLY A 176 0.17 -8.45 12.27
N THR A 177 -0.78 -8.87 11.40
CA THR A 177 -1.78 -9.91 11.73
C THR A 177 -1.15 -11.29 11.87
N ARG A 178 -0.03 -11.52 11.19
CA ARG A 178 0.82 -12.71 11.27
C ARG A 178 2.28 -12.30 11.30
N ALA A 179 3.10 -13.04 12.02
CA ALA A 179 4.54 -12.86 11.96
C ALA A 179 5.09 -13.31 10.60
N LEU A 180 5.92 -12.48 9.98
CA LEU A 180 6.63 -12.82 8.75
C LEU A 180 7.85 -13.68 9.08
N SER A 181 8.28 -14.51 8.13
CA SER A 181 9.46 -15.36 8.30
C SER A 181 10.73 -14.53 8.55
N ASP A 182 11.63 -15.08 9.36
CA ASP A 182 12.94 -14.45 9.60
C ASP A 182 13.74 -14.26 8.31
N ALA A 183 13.58 -15.14 7.34
CA ALA A 183 14.24 -15.08 6.06
C ALA A 183 13.83 -13.83 5.28
N LEU A 184 12.53 -13.53 5.23
CA LEU A 184 11.99 -12.34 4.57
C LEU A 184 12.39 -11.06 5.34
N ARG A 185 12.24 -11.05 6.67
CA ARG A 185 12.62 -9.90 7.50
C ARG A 185 14.09 -9.51 7.34
N ARG A 186 15.02 -10.47 7.28
CA ARG A 186 16.47 -10.20 7.09
C ARG A 186 16.81 -9.59 5.74
N ARG A 187 16.00 -9.81 4.72
CA ARG A 187 16.19 -9.22 3.38
C ARG A 187 15.69 -7.80 3.28
N CYS A 188 14.73 -7.42 4.12
CA CYS A 188 14.14 -6.08 4.12
C CYS A 188 14.89 -5.12 5.06
N LEU A 189 14.84 -3.84 4.74
CA LEU A 189 14.92 -2.80 5.75
C LEU A 189 13.54 -2.69 6.41
N TYR A 190 13.52 -2.26 7.67
CA TYR A 190 12.28 -2.22 8.47
C TYR A 190 11.98 -0.80 8.93
N SER A 191 10.73 -0.40 8.80
CA SER A 191 10.21 0.84 9.39
C SER A 191 8.80 0.60 9.94
N TYR A 192 8.59 0.98 11.19
CA TYR A 192 7.26 0.99 11.79
C TYR A 192 6.58 2.32 11.50
N VAL A 193 5.34 2.27 11.03
CA VAL A 193 4.51 3.44 10.73
C VAL A 193 3.38 3.50 11.74
N ASP A 194 3.48 4.44 12.66
CA ASP A 194 2.45 4.68 13.67
C ASP A 194 1.38 5.67 13.18
N PHE A 195 0.28 5.80 13.92
CA PHE A 195 -0.64 6.90 13.70
C PHE A 195 0.12 8.23 13.80
N PRO A 196 -0.19 9.19 12.90
CA PRO A 196 0.45 10.50 12.98
C PRO A 196 0.09 11.20 14.30
N ASP A 197 0.99 12.01 14.81
CA ASP A 197 0.66 12.95 15.88
C ASP A 197 -0.33 14.04 15.39
N GLU A 198 -0.85 14.85 16.32
CA GLU A 198 -1.82 15.91 16.00
C GLU A 198 -1.30 16.85 14.91
N ALA A 199 -0.05 17.29 15.00
CA ALA A 199 0.53 18.26 14.07
C ALA A 199 0.64 17.69 12.65
N LYS A 200 1.13 16.45 12.54
CA LYS A 200 1.26 15.72 11.26
C LYS A 200 -0.11 15.43 10.66
N GLU A 201 -1.09 14.99 11.45
CA GLU A 201 -2.44 14.69 10.97
C GLU A 201 -3.16 15.96 10.48
N VAL A 202 -3.05 17.09 11.20
CA VAL A 202 -3.56 18.40 10.75
C VAL A 202 -2.90 18.81 9.42
N ALA A 203 -1.58 18.63 9.29
CA ALA A 203 -0.88 18.94 8.04
C ALA A 203 -1.37 18.09 6.86
N ILE A 204 -1.64 16.79 7.10
CA ILE A 204 -2.20 15.88 6.10
C ILE A 204 -3.60 16.36 5.69
N LEU A 205 -4.49 16.64 6.65
CA LEU A 205 -5.85 17.08 6.37
C LEU A 205 -5.87 18.40 5.58
N ARG A 206 -5.05 19.38 5.98
CA ARG A 206 -4.97 20.66 5.27
C ARG A 206 -4.51 20.52 3.81
N LYS A 207 -3.59 19.60 3.53
CA LYS A 207 -3.15 19.33 2.16
C LYS A 207 -4.22 18.62 1.31
N ARG A 208 -4.95 17.71 1.93
CA ARG A 208 -5.95 16.89 1.24
C ARG A 208 -7.32 17.56 1.14
N LEU A 209 -7.60 18.54 1.99
CA LEU A 209 -8.88 19.24 2.13
C LEU A 209 -8.66 20.77 2.25
N PRO A 210 -8.01 21.41 1.26
CA PRO A 210 -7.70 22.84 1.33
C PRO A 210 -8.94 23.74 1.39
N GLU A 211 -10.11 23.22 0.96
CA GLU A 211 -11.41 23.90 0.96
C GLU A 211 -12.11 23.90 2.32
N VAL A 212 -11.69 23.04 3.25
CA VAL A 212 -12.32 22.90 4.56
C VAL A 212 -11.74 23.90 5.56
N ASP A 213 -12.60 24.46 6.40
CA ASP A 213 -12.21 25.41 7.44
C ASP A 213 -11.12 24.85 8.36
N ALA A 214 -10.06 25.63 8.59
CA ALA A 214 -8.87 25.19 9.33
C ALA A 214 -9.19 24.87 10.81
N ASN A 215 -10.13 25.58 11.43
CA ASN A 215 -10.57 25.32 12.80
C ASN A 215 -11.31 23.99 12.89
N LEU A 216 -12.22 23.73 11.93
CA LEU A 216 -12.92 22.44 11.86
C LEU A 216 -11.93 21.30 11.69
N LEU A 217 -10.92 21.41 10.80
CA LEU A 217 -9.90 20.38 10.62
C LEU A 217 -9.12 20.11 11.91
N GLN A 218 -8.78 21.15 12.65
CA GLN A 218 -8.07 20.99 13.92
C GLN A 218 -8.93 20.31 14.99
N GLN A 219 -10.19 20.67 15.10
CA GLN A 219 -11.13 20.02 16.03
C GLN A 219 -11.37 18.55 15.66
N VAL A 220 -11.54 18.26 14.37
CA VAL A 220 -11.68 16.89 13.85
C VAL A 220 -10.46 16.02 14.25
N VAL A 221 -9.25 16.51 14.00
CA VAL A 221 -8.02 15.77 14.36
C VAL A 221 -7.96 15.52 15.86
N ARG A 222 -8.17 16.55 16.70
CA ARG A 222 -8.15 16.39 18.15
C ARG A 222 -9.20 15.40 18.65
N PHE A 223 -10.39 15.44 18.07
CA PHE A 223 -11.45 14.49 18.37
C PHE A 223 -11.02 13.05 18.03
N VAL A 224 -10.50 12.82 16.83
CA VAL A 224 -10.04 11.49 16.39
C VAL A 224 -8.86 11.00 17.22
N GLN A 225 -7.91 11.87 17.55
CA GLN A 225 -6.81 11.55 18.46
C GLN A 225 -7.30 11.12 19.85
N ALA A 226 -8.33 11.79 20.36
CA ALA A 226 -8.95 11.43 21.64
C ALA A 226 -9.77 10.13 21.52
N LEU A 227 -10.48 9.94 20.41
CA LEU A 227 -11.27 8.74 20.12
C LEU A 227 -10.38 7.48 20.02
N ARG A 228 -9.20 7.58 19.40
CA ARG A 228 -8.22 6.46 19.32
C ARG A 228 -7.70 6.00 20.68
N ARG A 229 -7.87 6.80 21.74
CA ARG A 229 -7.50 6.43 23.12
C ARG A 229 -8.61 5.72 23.88
N GLU A 230 -9.83 5.74 23.36
CA GLU A 230 -10.93 4.92 23.87
C GLU A 230 -10.69 3.45 23.50
N ASP A 231 -11.34 2.53 24.21
CA ASP A 231 -11.26 1.09 23.97
C ASP A 231 -12.12 0.73 22.75
N LEU A 232 -11.53 0.78 21.58
CA LEU A 232 -12.17 0.47 20.30
C LEU A 232 -11.59 -0.81 19.71
N GLU A 233 -12.46 -1.64 19.11
CA GLU A 233 -12.03 -2.79 18.33
C GLU A 233 -11.24 -2.36 17.07
N LYS A 234 -11.69 -1.25 16.44
CA LYS A 234 -11.04 -0.69 15.25
C LYS A 234 -10.85 0.81 15.40
N LYS A 235 -9.60 1.22 15.57
CA LYS A 235 -9.24 2.64 15.61
C LYS A 235 -9.38 3.26 14.23
N PRO A 236 -10.00 4.46 14.12
CA PRO A 236 -10.14 5.15 12.85
C PRO A 236 -8.77 5.55 12.27
N GLY A 237 -8.55 5.25 10.99
CA GLY A 237 -7.36 5.63 10.25
C GLY A 237 -7.44 7.05 9.67
N ILE A 238 -6.41 7.43 8.90
CA ILE A 238 -6.35 8.76 8.26
C ILE A 238 -7.45 8.92 7.21
N ALA A 239 -7.79 7.85 6.48
CA ALA A 239 -8.83 7.88 5.46
C ALA A 239 -10.21 8.19 6.09
N GLU A 240 -10.54 7.51 7.20
CA GLU A 240 -11.77 7.76 7.94
C GLU A 240 -11.82 9.19 8.51
N THR A 241 -10.67 9.71 8.98
CA THR A 241 -10.58 11.11 9.46
C THR A 241 -10.85 12.10 8.33
N LEU A 242 -10.30 11.87 7.13
CA LEU A 242 -10.55 12.69 5.94
C LEU A 242 -12.01 12.65 5.51
N ASP A 243 -12.61 11.47 5.47
CA ASP A 243 -14.02 11.29 5.08
C ASP A 243 -14.95 11.96 6.07
N TRP A 244 -14.66 11.85 7.36
CA TRP A 244 -15.46 12.53 8.39
C TRP A 244 -15.34 14.04 8.30
N ALA A 245 -14.13 14.59 8.10
CA ALA A 245 -13.94 16.03 7.90
C ALA A 245 -14.74 16.56 6.71
N ARG A 246 -14.74 15.82 5.57
CA ARG A 246 -15.57 16.16 4.39
C ARG A 246 -17.05 16.12 4.69
N ALA A 247 -17.52 15.08 5.41
CA ALA A 247 -18.91 14.92 5.77
C ALA A 247 -19.40 16.10 6.62
N LEU A 248 -18.65 16.49 7.67
CA LEU A 248 -18.98 17.62 8.52
C LEU A 248 -19.00 18.95 7.76
N ALA A 249 -17.99 19.17 6.89
CA ALA A 249 -17.96 20.36 6.02
C ALA A 249 -19.14 20.39 5.05
N GLY A 250 -19.53 19.23 4.49
CA GLY A 250 -20.71 19.07 3.62
C GLY A 250 -22.03 19.37 4.33
N LEU A 251 -22.10 19.16 5.65
CA LEU A 251 -23.22 19.57 6.51
C LEU A 251 -23.18 21.07 6.89
N GLY A 252 -22.21 21.83 6.39
CA GLY A 252 -22.06 23.26 6.66
C GLY A 252 -21.48 23.59 8.04
N MET A 253 -20.89 22.59 8.72
CA MET A 253 -20.29 22.79 10.04
C MET A 253 -18.92 23.47 9.94
N ARG A 254 -18.66 24.36 10.89
CA ARG A 254 -17.37 25.05 11.07
C ARG A 254 -16.72 24.73 12.42
N GLY A 255 -17.40 23.96 13.27
CA GLY A 255 -16.96 23.51 14.58
C GLY A 255 -17.88 22.41 15.11
N LEU A 256 -17.34 21.53 15.97
CA LEU A 256 -18.08 20.39 16.50
C LEU A 256 -19.15 20.77 17.54
N GLU A 257 -19.07 21.97 18.08
CA GLU A 257 -20.01 22.51 19.05
C GLU A 257 -21.38 22.95 18.42
N GLN A 258 -21.44 23.13 17.11
CA GLN A 258 -22.62 23.69 16.42
C GLN A 258 -23.80 22.74 16.43
N ASP A 259 -23.58 21.43 16.27
CA ASP A 259 -24.60 20.41 16.26
C ASP A 259 -24.08 19.08 16.83
N PRO A 260 -24.15 18.88 18.14
CA PRO A 260 -23.69 17.65 18.77
C PRO A 260 -24.42 16.38 18.29
N ALA A 261 -25.71 16.51 17.89
CA ALA A 261 -26.45 15.37 17.37
C ALA A 261 -25.96 14.95 15.97
N ALA A 262 -25.68 15.92 15.09
CA ALA A 262 -25.09 15.65 13.79
C ALA A 262 -23.67 15.09 13.92
N VAL A 263 -22.86 15.60 14.87
CA VAL A 263 -21.54 15.04 15.18
C VAL A 263 -21.66 13.57 15.56
N HIS A 264 -22.54 13.23 16.51
CA HIS A 264 -22.73 11.85 16.94
C HIS A 264 -23.22 10.96 15.79
N ALA A 265 -24.24 11.39 15.05
CA ALA A 265 -24.77 10.63 13.91
C ALA A 265 -23.73 10.40 12.79
N SER A 266 -22.80 11.33 12.61
CA SER A 266 -21.74 11.24 11.60
C SER A 266 -20.57 10.31 11.97
N LEU A 267 -20.50 9.80 13.22
CA LEU A 267 -19.44 8.87 13.66
C LEU A 267 -19.42 7.55 12.88
N ILE A 268 -20.44 7.24 12.12
CA ILE A 268 -20.45 6.14 11.14
C ILE A 268 -19.30 6.26 10.11
N CYS A 269 -18.77 7.45 9.89
CA CYS A 269 -17.58 7.64 9.08
C CYS A 269 -16.32 7.06 9.75
N LEU A 270 -16.23 7.14 11.08
CA LEU A 270 -15.08 6.74 11.89
C LEU A 270 -15.18 5.33 12.43
N LEU A 271 -16.36 4.93 12.93
CA LEU A 271 -16.57 3.64 13.60
C LEU A 271 -17.03 2.58 12.62
N LYS A 272 -16.38 1.43 12.63
CA LYS A 272 -16.55 0.37 11.62
C LYS A 272 -17.10 -0.94 12.19
N THR A 273 -17.40 -0.99 13.48
CA THR A 273 -18.03 -2.16 14.14
C THR A 273 -19.26 -1.77 14.92
N GLU A 274 -20.19 -2.71 15.10
CA GLU A 274 -21.38 -2.49 15.92
C GLU A 274 -21.01 -2.26 17.39
N SER A 275 -19.98 -2.94 17.87
CA SER A 275 -19.45 -2.79 19.22
C SER A 275 -18.97 -1.38 19.47
N ASP A 276 -18.15 -0.82 18.57
CA ASP A 276 -17.63 0.54 18.68
C ASP A 276 -18.75 1.58 18.61
N LEU A 277 -19.75 1.39 17.72
CA LEU A 277 -20.92 2.27 17.63
C LEU A 277 -21.75 2.29 18.93
N LYS A 278 -21.84 1.15 19.63
CA LYS A 278 -22.56 1.06 20.90
C LYS A 278 -21.75 1.63 22.07
N SER A 279 -20.43 1.49 22.05
CA SER A 279 -19.55 1.97 23.12
C SER A 279 -19.39 3.49 23.11
N VAL A 280 -19.40 4.12 21.93
CA VAL A 280 -19.28 5.58 21.77
C VAL A 280 -20.69 6.21 21.83
N THR A 281 -21.23 6.32 23.04
CA THR A 281 -22.55 6.92 23.28
C THR A 281 -22.58 8.43 23.01
N PRO A 282 -23.77 9.09 22.94
CA PRO A 282 -23.86 10.54 22.84
C PRO A 282 -23.09 11.29 23.95
N GLU A 283 -23.07 10.75 25.18
CA GLU A 283 -22.32 11.33 26.29
C GLU A 283 -20.82 11.26 26.07
N VAL A 284 -20.30 10.14 25.55
CA VAL A 284 -18.89 9.99 25.18
C VAL A 284 -18.55 10.97 24.06
N THR A 285 -19.41 11.07 23.05
CA THR A 285 -19.23 12.02 21.94
C THR A 285 -19.16 13.46 22.43
N ALA A 286 -20.11 13.88 23.29
CA ALA A 286 -20.13 15.22 23.86
C ALA A 286 -18.90 15.51 24.73
N ARG A 287 -18.45 14.52 25.52
CA ARG A 287 -17.20 14.62 26.31
C ARG A 287 -15.98 14.83 25.44
N LEU A 288 -15.87 14.08 24.33
CA LEU A 288 -14.75 14.20 23.39
C LEU A 288 -14.79 15.53 22.64
N ALA A 289 -15.96 15.95 22.14
CA ALA A 289 -16.14 17.24 21.46
C ALA A 289 -15.87 18.43 22.39
N GLY A 290 -16.31 18.40 23.64
CA GLY A 290 -16.06 19.45 24.61
C GLY A 290 -14.61 19.62 25.06
N ARG A 291 -13.74 18.64 24.80
CA ARG A 291 -12.29 18.73 25.07
C ARG A 291 -11.50 19.42 23.95
N VAL A 292 -12.13 19.62 22.80
CA VAL A 292 -11.44 20.06 21.57
C VAL A 292 -12.02 21.37 21.02
N ALA A 293 -13.14 21.84 21.58
CA ALA A 293 -13.79 23.13 21.29
C ALA A 293 -12.96 24.35 21.71
#